data_4d87eb97e93e0aa9c51fbb3ebc24376b
#
_entry.id   4d87eb97e93e0aa9c51fbb3ebc24376b
#
_cell.length_a   1.000
_cell.length_b   1.000
_cell.length_c   1.000
_cell.angle_alpha   90.00
_cell.angle_beta   90.00
_cell.angle_gamma   90.00
#
_symmetry.space_group_name_H-M   'P 1'
#
loop_
_entity.id
_entity.type
_entity.pdbx_description
1 polymer ?
#
loop_
_entity_poly.entity_id
_entity_poly.type
_entity_poly.pdbx_seq_one_letter_code
_entity_poly.pdbx_strand_id
1 'polypeptide(L)'
;MLRPYQQINRRKSRVIKVGNVSIGGNNQIAVQTMTNTLTSNAKDTIAQIERSAKLGVDLVRVSVPDKESSHSLKEIVKHSPVPIIADIHFHYKRGIEAANNGASCIRINPGNIGSIERTVSYTHLTLPTTDRV
;
A
#
# COMPACT_ATOMS: atom_id res chain seq x y z
N MET A 1 13.06 26.82 24.20
CA MET A 1 12.65 25.91 25.30
C MET A 1 11.21 25.44 25.03
N LEU A 2 11.00 24.14 24.98
CA LEU A 2 9.65 23.58 24.82
C LEU A 2 8.89 23.72 26.15
N ARG A 3 7.65 24.19 26.06
CA ARG A 3 6.78 24.26 27.24
C ARG A 3 6.37 22.83 27.67
N PRO A 4 6.12 22.56 28.97
CA PRO A 4 5.81 21.21 29.44
C PRO A 4 4.66 20.52 28.67
N TYR A 5 3.63 21.29 28.28
CA TYR A 5 2.51 20.75 27.51
C TYR A 5 2.81 20.49 26.02
N GLN A 6 3.99 20.90 25.55
CA GLN A 6 4.47 20.61 24.20
C GLN A 6 5.37 19.38 24.14
N GLN A 7 5.70 18.81 25.29
CA GLN A 7 6.46 17.57 25.35
C GLN A 7 5.52 16.38 25.12
N ILE A 8 5.71 15.72 23.99
CA ILE A 8 4.93 14.53 23.63
C ILE A 8 5.83 13.31 23.80
N ASN A 9 5.51 12.47 24.78
CA ASN A 9 6.14 11.18 24.95
C ASN A 9 5.49 10.21 23.97
N ARG A 10 6.21 9.89 22.89
CA ARG A 10 5.72 8.97 21.86
C ARG A 10 6.13 7.55 22.18
N ARG A 11 5.16 6.63 22.12
CA ARG A 11 5.44 5.22 22.21
C ARG A 11 6.34 4.80 21.02
N LYS A 12 7.37 4.02 21.31
CA LYS A 12 8.20 3.43 20.25
C LYS A 12 7.39 2.36 19.52
N SER A 13 7.11 2.58 18.25
CA SER A 13 6.39 1.63 17.42
C SER A 13 7.35 0.63 16.77
N ARG A 14 6.80 -0.53 16.38
CA ARG A 14 7.55 -1.51 15.61
C ARG A 14 7.84 -0.97 14.22
N VAL A 15 9.02 -1.27 13.70
CA VAL A 15 9.38 -0.96 12.31
C VAL A 15 8.83 -2.04 11.40
N ILE A 16 8.12 -1.62 10.35
CA ILE A 16 7.69 -2.49 9.25
C ILE A 16 8.24 -1.95 7.94
N LYS A 17 8.24 -2.79 6.92
CA LYS A 17 8.68 -2.38 5.58
C LYS A 17 7.56 -2.55 4.57
N VAL A 18 7.43 -1.52 3.72
CA VAL A 18 6.60 -1.57 2.52
C VAL A 18 7.55 -1.43 1.34
N GLY A 19 7.89 -2.55 0.69
CA GLY A 19 8.99 -2.57 -0.25
C GLY A 19 10.31 -2.18 0.44
N ASN A 20 10.96 -1.15 -0.06
CA ASN A 20 12.19 -0.60 0.52
C ASN A 20 11.95 0.56 1.50
N VAL A 21 10.72 0.91 1.78
CA VAL A 21 10.36 2.01 2.68
C VAL A 21 10.11 1.49 4.08
N SER A 22 10.87 1.98 5.06
CA SER A 22 10.70 1.64 6.47
C SER A 22 9.71 2.58 7.14
N ILE A 23 8.74 2.03 7.86
CA ILE A 23 7.68 2.77 8.56
C ILE A 23 7.71 2.40 10.03
N GLY A 24 7.60 3.40 10.90
CA GLY A 24 7.59 3.21 12.34
C GLY A 24 8.96 3.37 12.99
N GLY A 25 9.05 3.13 14.29
CA GLY A 25 10.25 3.35 15.06
C GLY A 25 10.73 4.80 14.99
N ASN A 26 12.01 4.99 14.69
CA ASN A 26 12.62 6.32 14.52
C ASN A 26 12.80 6.70 13.05
N ASN A 27 12.15 5.99 12.13
CA ASN A 27 12.22 6.32 10.71
C ASN A 27 11.46 7.60 10.39
N GLN A 28 11.84 8.23 9.28
CA GLN A 28 11.14 9.40 8.77
C GLN A 28 9.69 9.05 8.42
N ILE A 29 8.82 10.04 8.49
CA ILE A 29 7.43 9.88 8.11
C ILE A 29 7.38 9.66 6.58
N ALA A 30 6.78 8.56 6.17
CA ALA A 30 6.58 8.26 4.76
C ALA A 30 5.44 9.11 4.19
N VAL A 31 5.67 9.69 3.02
CA VAL A 31 4.67 10.46 2.30
C VAL A 31 3.97 9.56 1.30
N GLN A 32 2.67 9.42 1.45
CA GLN A 32 1.84 8.57 0.62
C GLN A 32 0.80 9.40 -0.12
N THR A 33 0.57 9.05 -1.38
CA THR A 33 -0.55 9.57 -2.16
C THR A 33 -1.35 8.42 -2.77
N MET A 34 -2.47 8.75 -3.39
CA MET A 34 -3.33 7.79 -4.07
C MET A 34 -3.59 8.25 -5.50
N THR A 35 -3.57 7.34 -6.44
CA THR A 35 -3.93 7.63 -7.82
C THR A 35 -5.43 7.88 -7.95
N ASN A 36 -5.80 8.76 -8.88
CA ASN A 36 -7.20 9.03 -9.23
C ASN A 36 -7.54 8.60 -10.66
N THR A 37 -6.62 7.90 -11.31
CA THR A 37 -6.83 7.30 -12.62
C THR A 37 -7.56 5.96 -12.51
N LEU A 38 -8.14 5.48 -13.60
CA LEU A 38 -8.63 4.11 -13.67
C LEU A 38 -7.43 3.15 -13.65
N THR A 39 -7.40 2.26 -12.67
CA THR A 39 -6.29 1.31 -12.52
C THR A 39 -6.20 0.34 -13.70
N SER A 40 -7.33 0.02 -14.32
CA SER A 40 -7.38 -0.77 -15.56
C SER A 40 -6.65 -0.10 -16.73
N ASN A 41 -6.48 1.23 -16.66
CA ASN A 41 -5.62 1.98 -17.59
C ASN A 41 -4.22 2.10 -16.98
N ALA A 42 -3.40 1.09 -17.19
CA ALA A 42 -2.06 1.02 -16.62
C ALA A 42 -1.18 2.20 -17.04
N LYS A 43 -1.26 2.61 -18.30
CA LYS A 43 -0.46 3.71 -18.84
C LYS A 43 -0.68 5.03 -18.10
N ASP A 44 -1.93 5.43 -17.91
CA ASP A 44 -2.26 6.66 -17.22
C ASP A 44 -1.90 6.60 -15.74
N THR A 45 -2.12 5.44 -15.13
CA THR A 45 -1.79 5.19 -13.73
C THR A 45 -0.27 5.27 -13.51
N ILE A 46 0.51 4.64 -14.36
CA ILE A 46 1.99 4.70 -14.29
C ILE A 46 2.46 6.15 -14.45
N ALA A 47 1.90 6.88 -15.41
CA ALA A 47 2.26 8.28 -15.61
C ALA A 47 1.98 9.13 -14.37
N GLN A 48 0.86 8.93 -13.70
CA GLN A 48 0.53 9.63 -12.45
C GLN A 48 1.49 9.26 -11.32
N ILE A 49 1.84 8.00 -11.19
CA ILE A 49 2.80 7.52 -10.19
C ILE A 49 4.17 8.16 -10.42
N GLU A 50 4.64 8.20 -11.65
CA GLU A 50 5.93 8.81 -11.99
C GLU A 50 5.97 10.30 -11.65
N ARG A 51 4.90 11.04 -11.95
CA ARG A 51 4.80 12.45 -11.58
C ARG A 51 4.84 12.63 -10.06
N SER A 52 4.12 11.81 -9.33
CA SER A 52 4.08 11.85 -7.86
C SER A 52 5.45 11.53 -7.25
N ALA A 53 6.14 10.54 -7.80
CA ALA A 53 7.47 10.15 -7.34
C ALA A 53 8.49 11.28 -7.52
N LYS A 54 8.42 12.00 -8.63
CA LYS A 54 9.28 13.19 -8.88
C LYS A 54 9.05 14.30 -7.87
N LEU A 55 7.86 14.38 -7.28
CA LEU A 55 7.52 15.36 -6.24
C LEU A 55 7.92 14.90 -4.84
N GLY A 56 8.51 13.73 -4.68
CA GLY A 56 9.04 13.25 -3.40
C GLY A 56 8.14 12.29 -2.64
N VAL A 57 7.15 11.71 -3.29
CA VAL A 57 6.28 10.70 -2.66
C VAL A 57 7.05 9.40 -2.46
N ASP A 58 6.91 8.81 -1.28
CA ASP A 58 7.57 7.56 -0.92
C ASP A 58 6.77 6.31 -1.30
N LEU A 59 5.46 6.42 -1.22
CA LEU A 59 4.52 5.31 -1.46
C LEU A 59 3.33 5.79 -2.29
N VAL A 60 2.80 4.94 -3.14
CA VAL A 60 1.57 5.24 -3.88
C VAL A 60 0.55 4.13 -3.67
N ARG A 61 -0.66 4.52 -3.32
CA ARG A 61 -1.81 3.64 -3.18
C ARG A 61 -2.63 3.64 -4.47
N VAL A 62 -2.99 2.45 -4.92
CA VAL A 62 -3.73 2.23 -6.16
C VAL A 62 -4.97 1.40 -5.85
N SER A 63 -6.12 1.84 -6.30
CA SER A 63 -7.39 1.12 -6.11
C SER A 63 -7.44 -0.12 -7.01
N VAL A 64 -7.91 -1.25 -6.47
CA VAL A 64 -8.08 -2.50 -7.22
C VAL A 64 -9.53 -2.98 -7.06
N PRO A 65 -10.48 -2.33 -7.75
CA PRO A 65 -11.90 -2.64 -7.56
C PRO A 65 -12.38 -3.88 -8.33
N ASP A 66 -11.69 -4.25 -9.40
CA ASP A 66 -12.12 -5.31 -10.31
C ASP A 66 -10.94 -6.16 -10.79
N LYS A 67 -11.28 -7.18 -11.58
CA LYS A 67 -10.29 -8.13 -12.10
C LYS A 67 -9.35 -7.50 -13.12
N GLU A 68 -9.84 -6.59 -13.93
CA GLU A 68 -9.02 -5.88 -14.94
C GLU A 68 -7.97 -5.01 -14.25
N SER A 69 -8.36 -4.29 -13.21
CA SER A 69 -7.44 -3.50 -12.39
C SER A 69 -6.39 -4.39 -11.73
N SER A 70 -6.79 -5.55 -11.22
CA SER A 70 -5.87 -6.53 -10.63
C SER A 70 -4.85 -7.02 -11.67
N HIS A 71 -5.29 -7.29 -12.89
CA HIS A 71 -4.41 -7.71 -13.96
C HIS A 71 -3.43 -6.61 -14.37
N SER A 72 -3.91 -5.38 -14.49
CA SER A 72 -3.07 -4.22 -14.83
C SER A 72 -2.04 -3.89 -13.75
N LEU A 73 -2.31 -4.28 -12.51
CA LEU A 73 -1.43 -4.01 -11.38
C LEU A 73 -0.03 -4.59 -11.58
N LYS A 74 0.09 -5.73 -12.23
CA LYS A 74 1.40 -6.35 -12.52
C LYS A 74 2.30 -5.42 -13.33
N GLU A 75 1.75 -4.79 -14.36
CA GLU A 75 2.48 -3.83 -15.17
C GLU A 75 2.78 -2.56 -14.41
N ILE A 76 1.81 -2.07 -13.63
CA ILE A 76 1.97 -0.87 -12.80
C ILE A 76 3.12 -1.07 -11.81
N VAL A 77 3.16 -2.19 -11.10
CA VAL A 77 4.23 -2.50 -10.14
C VAL A 77 5.59 -2.57 -10.84
N LYS A 78 5.64 -3.20 -12.00
CA LYS A 78 6.88 -3.35 -12.76
C LYS A 78 7.51 -2.02 -13.15
N HIS A 79 6.70 -1.02 -13.49
CA HIS A 79 7.17 0.27 -13.97
C HIS A 79 7.15 1.36 -12.89
N SER A 80 6.69 1.06 -11.69
CA SER A 80 6.64 2.05 -10.62
C SER A 80 8.01 2.28 -9.99
N PRO A 81 8.45 3.56 -9.85
CA PRO A 81 9.68 3.87 -9.14
C PRO A 81 9.54 3.79 -7.61
N VAL A 82 8.34 3.64 -7.10
CA VAL A 82 8.05 3.56 -5.66
C VAL A 82 7.19 2.33 -5.34
N PRO A 83 7.22 1.82 -4.10
CA PRO A 83 6.36 0.70 -3.70
C PRO A 83 4.88 1.02 -3.88
N ILE A 84 4.12 0.02 -4.30
CA ILE A 84 2.68 0.14 -4.56
C ILE A 84 1.89 -0.53 -3.45
N ILE A 85 0.92 0.20 -2.92
CA ILE A 85 -0.08 -0.31 -1.98
C ILE A 85 -1.37 -0.57 -2.75
N ALA A 86 -1.84 -1.81 -2.75
CA ALA A 86 -3.11 -2.16 -3.37
C ALA A 86 -4.26 -1.91 -2.38
N ASP A 87 -5.18 -1.04 -2.75
CA ASP A 87 -6.35 -0.72 -1.94
C ASP A 87 -7.54 -1.58 -2.40
N ILE A 88 -7.92 -2.52 -1.55
CA ILE A 88 -8.98 -3.49 -1.83
C ILE A 88 -10.24 -3.06 -1.10
N HIS A 89 -11.31 -2.78 -1.85
CA HIS A 89 -12.56 -2.26 -1.28
C HIS A 89 -13.52 -3.36 -0.82
N PHE A 90 -13.91 -4.28 -1.71
CA PHE A 90 -15.01 -5.21 -1.44
C PHE A 90 -14.66 -6.68 -1.68
N HIS A 91 -13.80 -6.99 -2.63
CA HIS A 91 -13.50 -8.35 -3.06
C HIS A 91 -12.17 -8.84 -2.49
N TYR A 92 -12.22 -9.76 -1.51
CA TYR A 92 -11.01 -10.32 -0.91
C TYR A 92 -10.08 -11.01 -1.94
N LYS A 93 -10.66 -11.62 -2.98
CA LYS A 93 -9.87 -12.26 -4.05
C LYS A 93 -8.97 -11.28 -4.79
N ARG A 94 -9.38 -10.01 -4.92
CA ARG A 94 -8.55 -8.96 -5.53
C ARG A 94 -7.29 -8.72 -4.70
N GLY A 95 -7.38 -8.85 -3.38
CA GLY A 95 -6.22 -8.72 -2.50
C GLY A 95 -5.21 -9.84 -2.72
N ILE A 96 -5.68 -11.06 -2.85
CA ILE A 96 -4.81 -12.22 -3.15
C ILE A 96 -4.12 -12.04 -4.51
N GLU A 97 -4.89 -11.65 -5.52
CA GLU A 97 -4.35 -11.38 -6.85
C GLU A 97 -3.32 -10.24 -6.83
N ALA A 98 -3.60 -9.17 -6.08
CA ALA A 98 -2.70 -8.03 -5.95
C ALA A 98 -1.36 -8.44 -5.32
N ALA A 99 -1.38 -9.30 -4.30
CA ALA A 99 -0.17 -9.84 -3.70
C ALA A 99 0.63 -10.66 -4.71
N ASN A 100 -0.04 -11.51 -5.47
CA ASN A 100 0.59 -12.33 -6.51
C ASN A 100 1.16 -11.48 -7.65
N ASN A 101 0.58 -10.31 -7.91
CA ASN A 101 1.03 -9.38 -8.94
C ASN A 101 2.12 -8.41 -8.45
N GLY A 102 2.59 -8.55 -7.22
CA GLY A 102 3.76 -7.86 -6.70
C GLY A 102 3.48 -6.60 -5.87
N ALA A 103 2.25 -6.38 -5.43
CA ALA A 103 1.97 -5.28 -4.49
C ALA A 103 2.83 -5.43 -3.22
N SER A 104 3.40 -4.32 -2.76
CA SER A 104 4.25 -4.32 -1.56
C SER A 104 3.45 -4.30 -0.26
N CYS A 105 2.20 -3.86 -0.33
CA CYS A 105 1.28 -3.79 0.79
C CYS A 105 -0.15 -3.89 0.27
N ILE A 106 -1.03 -4.44 1.11
CA ILE A 106 -2.46 -4.51 0.82
C ILE A 106 -3.19 -3.74 1.92
N ARG A 107 -4.03 -2.81 1.52
CA ARG A 107 -4.93 -2.11 2.43
C ARG A 107 -6.33 -2.69 2.27
N ILE A 108 -6.91 -3.11 3.36
CA ILE A 108 -8.29 -3.62 3.41
C ILE A 108 -9.10 -2.88 4.47
N ASN A 109 -10.41 -2.87 4.29
CA ASN A 109 -11.35 -2.49 5.34
C ASN A 109 -12.12 -3.73 5.76
N PRO A 110 -11.90 -4.28 6.97
CA PRO A 110 -12.59 -5.50 7.41
C PRO A 110 -14.12 -5.38 7.39
N GLY A 111 -14.65 -4.18 7.60
CA GLY A 111 -16.09 -3.93 7.54
C GLY A 111 -16.69 -4.10 6.14
N ASN A 112 -15.89 -3.97 5.10
CA ASN A 112 -16.34 -4.06 3.70
C ASN A 112 -16.00 -5.41 3.04
N ILE A 113 -15.07 -6.17 3.61
CA ILE A 113 -14.58 -7.44 3.02
C ILE A 113 -15.55 -8.59 3.27
N GLY A 114 -16.32 -8.53 4.34
CA GLY A 114 -17.31 -9.55 4.70
C GLY A 114 -16.90 -10.38 5.91
N SER A 115 -16.73 -11.69 5.73
CA SER A 115 -16.53 -12.58 6.87
C SER A 115 -15.10 -12.56 7.44
N ILE A 116 -14.95 -13.08 8.66
CA ILE A 116 -13.66 -13.26 9.33
C ILE A 116 -12.74 -14.14 8.48
N GLU A 117 -13.26 -15.20 7.87
CA GLU A 117 -12.48 -16.11 7.03
C GLU A 117 -11.85 -15.37 5.85
N ARG A 118 -12.55 -14.42 5.26
CA ARG A 118 -12.02 -13.60 4.17
C ARG A 118 -10.88 -12.71 4.65
N THR A 119 -11.00 -12.14 5.83
CA THR A 119 -9.93 -11.35 6.46
C THR A 119 -8.73 -12.23 6.78
N VAL A 120 -8.94 -13.42 7.31
CA VAL A 120 -7.88 -14.40 7.63
C VAL A 120 -7.09 -14.80 6.38
N SER A 121 -7.72 -14.84 5.21
CA SER A 121 -7.03 -15.16 3.96
C SER A 121 -5.85 -14.24 3.67
N TYR A 122 -5.91 -12.97 4.09
CA TYR A 122 -4.80 -12.02 3.92
C TYR A 122 -3.69 -12.21 4.94
N THR A 123 -4.05 -12.62 6.15
CA THR A 123 -3.11 -12.78 7.26
C THR A 123 -2.02 -13.81 6.94
N HIS A 124 -2.35 -14.78 6.12
CA HIS A 124 -1.45 -15.86 5.71
C HIS A 124 -0.72 -15.60 4.39
N LEU A 125 -0.98 -14.47 3.73
CA LEU A 125 -0.25 -14.11 2.52
C LEU A 125 1.18 -13.68 2.85
N THR A 126 2.13 -14.16 2.04
CA THR A 126 3.50 -13.69 2.07
C THR A 126 3.66 -12.58 1.03
N LEU A 127 3.80 -11.34 1.49
CA LEU A 127 4.08 -10.19 0.63
C LEU A 127 5.60 -10.07 0.39
N PRO A 128 6.03 -9.27 -0.63
CA PRO A 128 7.46 -9.03 -0.87
C PRO A 128 8.16 -8.26 0.25
N THR A 129 7.50 -8.01 1.37
CA THR A 129 8.08 -7.44 2.59
C THR A 129 8.34 -8.55 3.60
N THR A 130 9.39 -8.42 4.39
CA THR A 130 9.84 -9.48 5.30
C THR A 130 9.11 -9.50 6.64
N ASP A 131 8.51 -8.38 7.05
CA ASP A 131 7.90 -8.25 8.36
C ASP A 131 6.42 -8.61 8.32
N ARG A 132 6.04 -9.57 9.14
CA ARG A 132 4.64 -9.92 9.42
C ARG A 132 4.20 -9.23 10.70
N VAL A 133 3.03 -8.69 10.66
CA VAL A 133 2.37 -8.12 11.83
C VAL A 133 1.56 -9.20 12.53
#